data_be532df3768e5dbefafe6e16fd675d71
#
_entry.id   be532df3768e5dbefafe6e16fd675d71
#
_cell.length_a   1.000
_cell.length_b   1.000
_cell.length_c   1.000
_cell.angle_alpha   90.00
_cell.angle_beta   90.00
_cell.angle_gamma   90.00
#
_symmetry.space_group_name_H-M   'P 1'
#
loop_
_entity.id
_entity.type
_entity.pdbx_description
1 polymer ?
#
loop_
_entity_poly.entity_id
_entity_poly.type
_entity_poly.pdbx_seq_one_letter_code
_entity_poly.pdbx_strand_id
1 'polypeptide(L)'
;MATLAQRIIRRTARSAKTGAKPSRLIGTYSVNRASKGFCTGTINVTFIEDGQPIETSVRIGQSILEAAHDNEIELEGACDSQLACSTCHVILDQVTYSEVPEPCDEELDMLDLAVRVTDTSRLGCQINLTKAMDGITIEIPQSVDAR
;
A
#
# COMPACT_ATOMS: atom_id res chain seq x y z
N MET A 1 -37.48 -40.56 -32.18
CA MET A 1 -37.47 -40.30 -33.62
C MET A 1 -36.20 -39.47 -33.84
N ALA A 2 -35.12 -40.10 -34.17
CA ALA A 2 -34.57 -40.36 -35.51
C ALA A 2 -34.14 -39.01 -36.13
N THR A 3 -32.97 -38.76 -36.66
CA THR A 3 -31.86 -39.53 -37.22
C THR A 3 -30.82 -38.53 -37.74
N LEU A 4 -29.52 -38.80 -37.57
CA LEU A 4 -28.53 -39.04 -38.66
C LEU A 4 -28.33 -37.88 -39.65
N ALA A 5 -27.16 -37.55 -40.12
CA ALA A 5 -25.90 -38.22 -40.42
C ALA A 5 -24.86 -37.20 -40.90
N GLN A 6 -23.63 -37.33 -40.48
CA GLN A 6 -22.45 -37.70 -41.29
C GLN A 6 -22.20 -37.06 -42.65
N ARG A 7 -21.04 -36.43 -42.82
CA ARG A 7 -19.90 -36.81 -43.74
C ARG A 7 -18.85 -35.72 -43.77
N ILE A 8 -17.68 -35.97 -43.22
CA ILE A 8 -16.40 -36.35 -43.83
C ILE A 8 -16.15 -35.76 -45.23
N ILE A 9 -15.15 -34.86 -45.33
CA ILE A 9 -14.20 -34.88 -46.44
C ILE A 9 -12.85 -34.40 -45.90
N ARG A 10 -11.89 -35.35 -45.97
CA ARG A 10 -10.44 -35.12 -45.87
C ARG A 10 -9.96 -34.48 -47.17
N ARG A 11 -8.97 -33.57 -47.08
CA ARG A 11 -7.90 -33.50 -48.07
C ARG A 11 -6.70 -32.71 -47.50
N THR A 12 -5.72 -33.41 -47.26
CA THR A 12 -4.26 -33.30 -47.38
C THR A 12 -3.74 -32.25 -48.33
N ALA A 13 -2.77 -31.43 -47.89
CA ALA A 13 -1.60 -31.12 -48.69
C ALA A 13 -0.46 -30.54 -47.83
N ARG A 14 0.63 -31.17 -47.99
CA ARG A 14 1.97 -31.07 -47.44
C ARG A 14 2.68 -29.74 -47.73
N SER A 15 3.60 -29.45 -46.82
CA SER A 15 5.01 -29.04 -47.10
C SER A 15 5.30 -27.57 -47.40
N ALA A 16 6.02 -26.93 -46.47
CA ALA A 16 7.41 -26.54 -46.73
C ALA A 16 8.05 -25.99 -45.47
N LYS A 17 9.18 -26.58 -45.12
CA LYS A 17 10.17 -26.12 -44.14
C LYS A 17 10.82 -24.84 -44.66
N THR A 18 10.88 -23.79 -43.84
CA THR A 18 12.03 -22.93 -43.80
C THR A 18 12.18 -22.38 -42.38
N GLY A 19 13.30 -22.76 -41.79
CA GLY A 19 13.68 -22.30 -40.48
C GLY A 19 14.10 -20.83 -40.51
N ALA A 20 13.46 -20.04 -39.70
CA ALA A 20 14.00 -18.76 -39.29
C ALA A 20 13.95 -18.76 -37.76
N LYS A 21 15.13 -18.80 -37.14
CA LYS A 21 15.29 -18.53 -35.72
C LYS A 21 14.80 -17.11 -35.46
N PRO A 22 13.86 -16.87 -34.51
CA PRO A 22 13.64 -15.53 -34.02
C PRO A 22 14.88 -15.15 -33.20
N SER A 23 15.64 -14.19 -33.71
CA SER A 23 16.62 -13.44 -32.94
C SER A 23 15.98 -12.94 -31.66
N ARG A 24 16.67 -13.26 -30.55
CA ARG A 24 16.37 -12.67 -29.22
C ARG A 24 16.45 -11.15 -29.36
N LEU A 25 15.33 -10.50 -29.52
CA LEU A 25 15.19 -9.11 -29.15
C LEU A 25 15.22 -9.09 -27.61
N ILE A 26 16.38 -8.75 -27.08
CA ILE A 26 16.51 -8.26 -25.72
C ILE A 26 15.69 -6.98 -25.70
N GLY A 27 14.41 -7.13 -25.37
CA GLY A 27 13.57 -6.01 -25.00
C GLY A 27 14.20 -5.39 -23.77
N THR A 28 14.88 -4.27 -23.97
CA THR A 28 15.21 -3.37 -22.89
C THR A 28 13.88 -3.04 -22.21
N TYR A 29 13.64 -3.67 -21.08
CA TYR A 29 12.61 -3.23 -20.15
C TYR A 29 13.04 -1.82 -19.73
N SER A 30 12.55 -0.85 -20.46
CA SER A 30 12.50 0.51 -19.96
C SER A 30 11.54 0.44 -18.77
N VAL A 31 12.10 0.30 -17.59
CA VAL A 31 11.41 0.65 -16.36
C VAL A 31 11.06 2.13 -16.52
N ASN A 32 9.86 2.39 -17.05
CA ASN A 32 9.22 3.65 -16.86
C ASN A 32 9.14 3.82 -15.34
N ARG A 33 10.18 4.45 -14.82
CA ARG A 33 10.14 5.11 -13.54
C ARG A 33 9.06 6.17 -13.73
N ALA A 34 7.80 5.75 -13.48
CA ALA A 34 6.71 6.68 -13.33
C ALA A 34 7.22 7.68 -12.31
N SER A 35 7.62 8.84 -12.81
CA SER A 35 7.81 10.02 -11.99
C SER A 35 6.50 10.15 -11.22
N LYS A 36 6.53 9.76 -9.94
CA LYS A 36 5.47 10.08 -9.00
C LYS A 36 5.29 11.57 -9.16
N GLY A 37 4.21 11.97 -9.83
CA GLY A 37 3.85 13.37 -9.93
C GLY A 37 3.77 13.86 -8.48
N PHE A 38 4.75 14.63 -8.09
CA PHE A 38 4.81 15.27 -6.79
C PHE A 38 3.62 16.21 -6.75
N CYS A 39 2.50 15.79 -6.16
CA CYS A 39 1.42 16.68 -5.81
C CYS A 39 1.99 17.61 -4.74
N THR A 40 2.48 18.77 -5.15
CA THR A 40 2.97 19.82 -4.27
C THR A 40 1.77 20.47 -3.57
N GLY A 41 1.27 19.81 -2.55
CA GLY A 41 0.21 20.30 -1.68
C GLY A 41 0.47 19.83 -0.26
N THR A 42 0.00 20.60 0.70
CA THR A 42 -0.04 20.22 2.10
C THR A 42 -1.48 19.99 2.52
N ILE A 43 -1.67 19.12 3.49
CA ILE A 43 -2.93 18.88 4.19
C ILE A 43 -2.70 19.06 5.68
N ASN A 44 -3.78 19.30 6.43
CA ASN A 44 -3.72 19.34 7.89
C ASN A 44 -4.08 17.96 8.44
N VAL A 45 -3.29 17.47 9.39
CA VAL A 45 -3.50 16.20 10.07
C VAL A 45 -3.39 16.45 11.56
N THR A 46 -4.27 15.83 12.34
CA THR A 46 -4.23 15.89 13.80
C THR A 46 -3.71 14.55 14.32
N PHE A 47 -2.55 14.56 14.95
CA PHE A 47 -2.06 13.42 15.70
C PHE A 47 -2.52 13.51 17.15
N ILE A 48 -2.95 12.40 17.73
CA ILE A 48 -3.23 12.31 19.16
C ILE A 48 -2.10 11.51 19.80
N GLU A 49 -1.26 12.20 20.55
CA GLU A 49 -0.16 11.64 21.32
C GLU A 49 -0.43 11.89 22.81
N ASP A 50 -0.35 10.88 23.65
CA ASP A 50 -0.67 10.97 25.08
C ASP A 50 -2.06 11.56 25.38
N GLY A 51 -3.00 11.40 24.45
CA GLY A 51 -4.34 12.01 24.54
C GLY A 51 -4.35 13.50 24.26
N GLN A 52 -3.23 14.07 23.79
CA GLN A 52 -3.12 15.47 23.39
C GLN A 52 -3.18 15.58 21.86
N PRO A 53 -4.08 16.41 21.32
CA PRO A 53 -4.12 16.64 19.87
C PRO A 53 -3.00 17.60 19.45
N ILE A 54 -2.24 17.19 18.44
CA ILE A 54 -1.17 17.95 17.79
C ILE A 54 -1.57 18.16 16.34
N GLU A 55 -1.95 19.39 15.98
CA GLU A 55 -2.26 19.75 14.60
C GLU A 55 -0.99 20.06 13.81
N THR A 56 -0.80 19.37 12.69
CA THR A 56 0.38 19.52 11.84
C THR A 56 0.00 19.69 10.38
N SER A 57 0.85 20.38 9.63
CA SER A 57 0.71 20.50 8.17
C SER A 57 1.73 19.58 7.51
N VAL A 58 1.24 18.58 6.76
CA VAL A 58 2.03 17.51 6.17
C VAL A 58 1.94 17.53 4.64
N ARG A 59 2.97 17.01 3.97
CA ARG A 59 3.00 16.97 2.50
C ARG A 59 2.20 15.79 1.95
N ILE A 60 1.43 16.01 0.92
CA ILE A 60 0.75 14.95 0.19
C ILE A 60 1.79 13.99 -0.42
N GLY A 61 1.57 12.69 -0.24
CA GLY A 61 2.44 11.62 -0.74
C GLY A 61 3.49 11.13 0.25
N GLN A 62 3.64 11.76 1.42
CA GLN A 62 4.41 11.19 2.54
C GLN A 62 3.64 10.05 3.19
N SER A 63 4.34 9.11 3.79
CA SER A 63 3.72 8.16 4.72
C SER A 63 3.35 8.86 6.04
N ILE A 64 2.43 8.27 6.80
CA ILE A 64 2.10 8.77 8.15
C ILE A 64 3.34 8.79 9.03
N LEU A 65 4.20 7.77 8.92
CA LEU A 65 5.46 7.69 9.68
C LEU A 65 6.41 8.84 9.33
N GLU A 66 6.64 9.10 8.03
CA GLU A 66 7.48 10.21 7.60
C GLU A 66 6.90 11.57 8.05
N ALA A 67 5.58 11.72 7.99
CA ALA A 67 4.90 12.93 8.43
C ALA A 67 5.05 13.15 9.95
N ALA A 68 4.97 12.09 10.76
CA ALA A 68 5.20 12.14 12.19
C ALA A 68 6.64 12.56 12.52
N HIS A 69 7.64 11.94 11.87
CA HIS A 69 9.05 12.27 12.08
C HIS A 69 9.40 13.71 11.66
N ASP A 70 8.84 14.19 10.53
CA ASP A 70 9.06 15.57 10.08
C ASP A 70 8.48 16.63 11.05
N ASN A 71 7.52 16.24 11.89
CA ASN A 71 6.85 17.11 12.85
C ASN A 71 7.21 16.81 14.33
N GLU A 72 8.29 16.06 14.57
CA GLU A 72 8.80 15.73 15.90
C GLU A 72 7.77 14.99 16.80
N ILE A 73 6.89 14.18 16.19
CA ILE A 73 5.90 13.37 16.88
C ILE A 73 6.51 12.00 17.18
N GLU A 74 6.34 11.50 18.40
CA GLU A 74 6.90 10.24 18.87
C GLU A 74 6.20 9.01 18.28
N LEU A 75 6.44 8.74 17.01
CA LEU A 75 6.03 7.53 16.33
C LEU A 75 7.28 6.75 15.92
N GLU A 76 7.50 5.59 16.54
CA GLU A 76 8.66 4.77 16.21
C GLU A 76 8.52 4.10 14.84
N GLY A 77 9.66 3.87 14.16
CA GLY A 77 9.72 3.20 12.87
C GLY A 77 10.97 2.35 12.74
N ALA A 78 11.15 1.36 13.60
CA ALA A 78 12.40 0.61 13.77
C ALA A 78 12.87 -0.17 12.53
N CYS A 79 12.01 -0.44 11.56
CA CYS A 79 12.34 -1.25 10.38
C CYS A 79 12.47 -0.45 9.07
N ASP A 80 12.51 0.87 9.10
CA ASP A 80 12.59 1.72 7.90
C ASP A 80 11.52 1.36 6.84
N SER A 81 10.28 1.17 7.25
CA SER A 81 9.12 0.88 6.39
C SER A 81 9.17 -0.48 5.66
N GLN A 82 9.93 -1.46 6.17
CA GLN A 82 10.09 -2.78 5.52
C GLN A 82 9.09 -3.85 5.99
N LEU A 83 8.00 -3.48 6.66
CA LEU A 83 7.00 -4.43 7.21
C LEU A 83 7.62 -5.51 8.13
N ALA A 84 8.65 -5.17 8.89
CA ALA A 84 9.38 -6.09 9.75
C ALA A 84 9.24 -5.76 11.25
N CYS A 85 8.43 -4.77 11.60
CA CYS A 85 8.10 -4.40 12.98
C CYS A 85 6.69 -3.82 13.07
N SER A 86 6.19 -3.69 14.31
CA SER A 86 4.88 -3.10 14.62
C SER A 86 4.97 -1.73 15.31
N THR A 87 6.16 -1.13 15.38
CA THR A 87 6.40 0.08 16.18
C THR A 87 5.76 1.34 15.59
N CYS A 88 5.48 1.37 14.30
CA CYS A 88 4.77 2.47 13.63
C CYS A 88 3.24 2.30 13.64
N HIS A 89 2.70 1.51 14.55
CA HIS A 89 1.27 1.27 14.69
C HIS A 89 0.52 2.56 15.04
N VAL A 90 -0.55 2.83 14.30
CA VAL A 90 -1.47 3.96 14.50
C VAL A 90 -2.91 3.49 14.42
N ILE A 91 -3.82 4.22 15.04
CA ILE A 91 -5.26 3.97 14.99
C ILE A 91 -5.89 5.10 14.19
N LEU A 92 -6.60 4.75 13.13
CA LEU A 92 -7.31 5.69 12.28
C LEU A 92 -8.75 5.84 12.72
N ASP A 93 -9.37 6.97 12.36
CA ASP A 93 -10.82 7.06 12.45
C ASP A 93 -11.49 6.16 11.40
N GLN A 94 -12.75 5.79 11.62
CA GLN A 94 -13.49 4.85 10.77
C GLN A 94 -13.67 5.33 9.33
N VAL A 95 -13.76 6.64 9.12
CA VAL A 95 -13.94 7.22 7.79
C VAL A 95 -12.64 7.09 7.01
N THR A 96 -11.54 7.54 7.59
CA THR A 96 -10.20 7.44 6.99
C THR A 96 -9.83 5.99 6.72
N TYR A 97 -10.13 5.08 7.65
CA TYR A 97 -9.85 3.65 7.47
C TYR A 97 -10.55 3.06 6.24
N SER A 98 -11.78 3.51 5.94
CA SER A 98 -12.53 3.05 4.77
C SER A 98 -12.01 3.62 3.44
N GLU A 99 -11.22 4.69 3.47
CA GLU A 99 -10.66 5.35 2.27
C GLU A 99 -9.26 4.87 1.92
N VAL A 100 -8.55 4.26 2.87
CA VAL A 100 -7.22 3.70 2.61
C VAL A 100 -7.33 2.28 2.03
N PRO A 101 -6.32 1.83 1.25
CA PRO A 101 -6.27 0.46 0.77
C PRO A 101 -6.30 -0.55 1.93
N GLU A 102 -6.89 -1.72 1.69
CA GLU A 102 -6.87 -2.81 2.68
C GLU A 102 -5.43 -3.21 3.03
N PRO A 103 -5.17 -3.59 4.31
CA PRO A 103 -3.85 -4.07 4.72
C PRO A 103 -3.49 -5.36 3.99
N CYS A 104 -2.21 -5.55 3.66
CA CYS A 104 -1.72 -6.82 3.15
C CYS A 104 -1.52 -7.84 4.29
N ASP A 105 -1.35 -9.12 3.94
CA ASP A 105 -1.20 -10.19 4.93
C ASP A 105 0.02 -9.95 5.84
N GLU A 106 1.12 -9.43 5.29
CA GLU A 106 2.32 -9.10 6.06
C GLU A 106 2.08 -7.95 7.06
N GLU A 107 1.24 -6.98 6.70
CA GLU A 107 0.86 -5.90 7.61
C GLU A 107 0.00 -6.43 8.76
N LEU A 108 -0.93 -7.34 8.47
CA LEU A 108 -1.78 -7.99 9.47
C LEU A 108 -0.95 -8.81 10.46
N ASP A 109 0.02 -9.61 9.98
CA ASP A 109 0.94 -10.38 10.81
C ASP A 109 1.74 -9.49 11.77
N MET A 110 2.15 -8.30 11.32
CA MET A 110 2.85 -7.35 12.17
C MET A 110 1.91 -6.65 13.16
N LEU A 111 0.67 -6.35 12.75
CA LEU A 111 -0.33 -5.75 13.64
C LEU A 111 -0.70 -6.68 14.80
N ASP A 112 -0.72 -7.99 14.59
CA ASP A 112 -0.96 -8.98 15.65
C ASP A 112 0.08 -8.91 16.79
N LEU A 113 1.24 -8.33 16.52
CA LEU A 113 2.30 -8.11 17.52
C LEU A 113 2.24 -6.71 18.18
N ALA A 114 1.36 -5.85 17.69
CA ALA A 114 1.25 -4.48 18.17
C ALA A 114 0.44 -4.39 19.49
N VAL A 115 0.63 -3.28 20.20
CA VAL A 115 -0.05 -3.01 21.47
C VAL A 115 -1.37 -2.28 21.20
N ARG A 116 -2.46 -2.66 21.87
CA ARG A 116 -3.78 -1.99 21.78
C ARG A 116 -4.35 -1.95 20.35
N VAL A 117 -4.24 -3.06 19.62
CA VAL A 117 -4.82 -3.18 18.27
C VAL A 117 -6.35 -3.02 18.31
N THR A 118 -6.89 -2.29 17.36
CA THR A 118 -8.32 -2.06 17.14
C THR A 118 -8.69 -2.43 15.70
N ASP A 119 -9.97 -2.42 15.37
CA ASP A 119 -10.46 -2.71 14.01
C ASP A 119 -9.99 -1.70 12.95
N THR A 120 -9.52 -0.53 13.40
CA THR A 120 -9.01 0.55 12.52
C THR A 120 -7.51 0.77 12.64
N SER A 121 -6.81 -0.19 13.24
CA SER A 121 -5.35 -0.16 13.37
C SER A 121 -4.65 -0.39 12.04
N ARG A 122 -3.60 0.37 11.80
CA ARG A 122 -2.75 0.26 10.60
C ARG A 122 -1.30 0.55 10.92
N LEU A 123 -0.39 0.15 10.05
CA LEU A 123 1.00 0.55 10.13
C LEU A 123 1.23 1.88 9.39
N GLY A 124 1.64 2.92 10.11
CA GLY A 124 1.82 4.28 9.58
C GLY A 124 2.83 4.38 8.44
N CYS A 125 3.76 3.45 8.34
CA CYS A 125 4.73 3.40 7.24
C CYS A 125 4.11 2.93 5.90
N GLN A 126 2.93 2.27 5.92
CA GLN A 126 2.28 1.73 4.73
C GLN A 126 1.20 2.66 4.15
N ILE A 127 0.80 3.69 4.88
CA ILE A 127 -0.24 4.60 4.48
C ILE A 127 0.36 5.91 3.98
N ASN A 128 0.14 6.21 2.70
CA ASN A 128 0.54 7.48 2.12
C ASN A 128 -0.59 8.50 2.21
N LEU A 129 -0.28 9.67 2.72
CA LEU A 129 -1.22 10.76 2.88
C LEU A 129 -1.67 11.31 1.52
N THR A 130 -2.97 11.42 1.33
CA THR A 130 -3.60 11.92 0.11
C THR A 130 -4.35 13.22 0.38
N LYS A 131 -4.73 13.92 -0.67
CA LYS A 131 -5.54 15.15 -0.54
C LYS A 131 -6.92 14.90 0.10
N ALA A 132 -7.46 13.70 -0.06
CA ALA A 132 -8.75 13.34 0.54
C ALA A 132 -8.68 13.25 2.07
N MET A 133 -7.49 13.03 2.61
CA MET A 133 -7.23 12.91 4.05
C MET A 133 -6.99 14.26 4.76
N ASP A 134 -7.41 15.38 4.17
CA ASP A 134 -7.29 16.69 4.83
C ASP A 134 -8.22 16.77 6.05
N GLY A 135 -7.63 17.06 7.21
CA GLY A 135 -8.36 17.15 8.49
C GLY A 135 -8.56 15.82 9.22
N ILE A 136 -7.87 14.74 8.83
CA ILE A 136 -7.97 13.44 9.53
C ILE A 136 -7.36 13.49 10.93
N THR A 137 -7.80 12.54 11.76
CA THR A 137 -7.26 12.31 13.11
C THR A 137 -6.58 10.94 13.15
N ILE A 138 -5.36 10.90 13.66
CA ILE A 138 -4.52 9.72 13.80
C ILE A 138 -4.13 9.59 15.27
N GLU A 139 -4.54 8.51 15.94
CA GLU A 139 -4.15 8.23 17.33
C GLU A 139 -2.91 7.34 17.36
N ILE A 140 -1.93 7.73 18.17
CA ILE A 140 -0.72 6.95 18.46
C ILE A 140 -0.98 6.21 19.78
N PRO A 141 -1.13 4.87 19.74
CA PRO A 141 -1.37 4.10 20.96
C PRO A 141 -0.10 4.05 21.80
N GLN A 142 -0.20 4.46 23.05
CA GLN A 142 0.92 4.40 23.98
C GLN A 142 1.30 2.97 24.35
N SER A 143 2.61 2.72 24.49
CA SER A 143 3.11 1.54 25.16
C SER A 143 2.68 1.59 26.65
N VAL A 144 2.19 0.48 27.19
CA VAL A 144 1.72 0.37 28.59
C VAL A 144 2.82 0.54 29.64
N ASP A 145 4.05 0.77 29.22
CA ASP A 145 5.23 0.84 30.09
C ASP A 145 5.65 2.27 30.52
N ALA A 146 4.91 3.29 30.12
CA ALA A 146 5.16 4.67 30.56
C ALA A 146 4.50 4.97 31.91
N ARG A 147 4.98 4.30 33.01
CA ARG A 147 4.78 4.72 34.40
C ARG A 147 6.04 4.55 35.21
#